data_6577a282b22ebe38b280064b36b5b7b0
#
_entry.id   6577a282b22ebe38b280064b36b5b7b0
#
_cell.length_a   1.000
_cell.length_b   1.000
_cell.length_c   1.000
_cell.angle_alpha   90.00
_cell.angle_beta   90.00
_cell.angle_gamma   90.00
#
_symmetry.space_group_name_H-M   'P 1'
#
loop_
_entity.id
_entity.type
_entity.pdbx_description
1 polymer ?
#
loop_
_entity_poly.entity_id
_entity_poly.type
_entity_poly.pdbx_seq_one_letter_code
_entity_poly.pdbx_strand_id
1 'polypeptide(L)'
;MKKKRGILFGVVFICVLFFVIVFFVRNKESAEPVSKSDFKLNTVVTVTIYDLEEKEKKPDDKDKRNEKGIHREEKDAEEIIDKASKLCDKYEKIFSRTLPESEIYALNHGTLPMEDGYYLLSEECAALIEKGLYYSELSGGAFDITIEPVSSLWDFTSGEKIVPDAETIAEKQACVGYEDVELKGNKLRFKKEGMGIELGAVAKGYIADKVKEYLVSEGVKSAVIDLGGNVLCVGEKPDGKPFKIGIQKPFADRSETVSAVEIAGTSVVSSGIYERYFEKDGKLYHHILDPATGYPYENGLVSVTVLSEESADGDGLSTACFALGLEKGLELIEQTPDTEAMFITEDGEMHFSKGFVYCG
;
A
#
# COMPACT_ATOMS: atom_id res chain seq x y z
N MET A 1 -33.35 24.50 -57.98
CA MET A 1 -31.93 24.42 -57.63
C MET A 1 -31.53 25.07 -56.29
N LYS A 2 -32.26 26.09 -55.79
CA LYS A 2 -31.88 26.79 -54.50
C LYS A 2 -32.09 25.95 -53.21
N LYS A 3 -33.06 25.01 -53.13
CA LYS A 3 -33.32 24.20 -51.94
C LYS A 3 -32.25 23.14 -51.64
N LYS A 4 -31.56 22.57 -52.65
CA LYS A 4 -30.50 21.58 -52.46
C LYS A 4 -29.18 22.17 -51.94
N ARG A 5 -28.91 23.45 -52.21
CA ARG A 5 -27.71 24.14 -51.71
C ARG A 5 -27.77 24.46 -50.21
N GLY A 6 -28.96 24.75 -49.65
CA GLY A 6 -29.12 25.01 -48.20
C GLY A 6 -28.93 23.77 -47.32
N ILE A 7 -29.35 22.58 -47.81
CA ILE A 7 -29.19 21.31 -47.08
C ILE A 7 -27.70 20.90 -47.05
N LEU A 8 -26.99 21.09 -48.19
CA LEU A 8 -25.55 20.77 -48.22
C LEU A 8 -24.73 21.67 -47.32
N PHE A 9 -25.05 22.98 -47.20
CA PHE A 9 -24.37 23.91 -46.28
C PHE A 9 -24.66 23.54 -44.80
N GLY A 10 -25.87 23.15 -44.44
CA GLY A 10 -26.24 22.71 -43.11
C GLY A 10 -25.49 21.44 -42.67
N VAL A 11 -25.37 20.45 -43.55
CA VAL A 11 -24.66 19.17 -43.23
C VAL A 11 -23.14 19.45 -43.09
N VAL A 12 -22.54 20.27 -43.96
CA VAL A 12 -21.11 20.62 -43.84
C VAL A 12 -20.85 21.40 -42.56
N PHE A 13 -21.75 22.32 -42.16
CA PHE A 13 -21.60 23.09 -40.91
C PHE A 13 -21.71 22.18 -39.67
N ILE A 14 -22.63 21.23 -39.66
CA ILE A 14 -22.78 20.23 -38.56
C ILE A 14 -21.55 19.33 -38.52
N CYS A 15 -21.02 18.86 -39.65
CA CYS A 15 -19.80 18.04 -39.68
C CYS A 15 -18.57 18.82 -39.20
N VAL A 16 -18.44 20.12 -39.60
CA VAL A 16 -17.34 20.97 -39.13
C VAL A 16 -17.47 21.24 -37.63
N LEU A 17 -18.71 21.51 -37.13
CA LEU A 17 -18.95 21.72 -35.71
C LEU A 17 -18.64 20.43 -34.91
N PHE A 18 -19.03 19.26 -35.43
CA PHE A 18 -18.72 18.00 -34.84
C PHE A 18 -17.21 17.70 -34.84
N PHE A 19 -16.51 17.99 -35.94
CA PHE A 19 -15.06 17.88 -36.02
C PHE A 19 -14.34 18.83 -35.08
N VAL A 20 -14.83 20.06 -34.94
CA VAL A 20 -14.27 21.08 -34.01
C VAL A 20 -14.52 20.64 -32.57
N ILE A 21 -15.71 20.12 -32.22
CA ILE A 21 -16.01 19.64 -30.89
C ILE A 21 -15.15 18.40 -30.60
N VAL A 22 -15.04 17.43 -31.51
CA VAL A 22 -14.19 16.26 -31.39
C VAL A 22 -12.70 16.65 -31.29
N PHE A 23 -12.27 17.69 -32.03
CA PHE A 23 -10.90 18.20 -31.97
C PHE A 23 -10.62 18.90 -30.63
N PHE A 24 -11.55 19.69 -30.09
CA PHE A 24 -11.43 20.31 -28.77
C PHE A 24 -11.54 19.31 -27.62
N VAL A 25 -12.36 18.27 -27.75
CA VAL A 25 -12.45 17.16 -26.75
C VAL A 25 -11.19 16.28 -26.79
N ARG A 26 -10.54 16.19 -27.96
CA ARG A 26 -9.35 15.33 -28.15
C ARG A 26 -8.02 16.05 -27.82
N ASN A 27 -8.03 17.38 -27.77
CA ASN A 27 -6.90 18.25 -27.44
C ASN A 27 -7.08 18.93 -26.05
N LYS A 28 -7.63 18.24 -25.06
CA LYS A 28 -7.30 18.58 -23.68
C LYS A 28 -5.85 18.10 -23.50
N GLU A 29 -4.89 19.02 -23.68
CA GLU A 29 -3.52 18.79 -23.20
C GLU A 29 -3.69 18.40 -21.73
N SER A 30 -3.41 17.14 -21.42
CA SER A 30 -3.36 16.72 -20.04
C SER A 30 -2.29 17.57 -19.36
N ALA A 31 -2.65 18.29 -18.31
CA ALA A 31 -1.68 19.00 -17.49
C ALA A 31 -0.56 18.04 -17.10
N GLU A 32 0.67 18.54 -17.01
CA GLU A 32 1.77 17.68 -16.51
C GLU A 32 1.42 17.19 -15.10
N PRO A 33 1.69 15.91 -14.79
CA PRO A 33 1.38 15.37 -13.48
C PRO A 33 2.19 16.07 -12.39
N VAL A 34 1.54 16.37 -11.27
CA VAL A 34 2.19 16.96 -10.09
C VAL A 34 2.63 15.84 -9.16
N SER A 35 3.92 15.80 -8.84
CA SER A 35 4.50 14.72 -8.01
C SER A 35 5.38 15.29 -6.89
N LYS A 36 5.22 14.76 -5.69
CA LYS A 36 6.13 15.04 -4.57
C LYS A 36 6.55 13.74 -3.89
N SER A 37 7.82 13.69 -3.48
CA SER A 37 8.38 12.58 -2.71
C SER A 37 8.89 13.10 -1.36
N ASP A 38 8.72 12.29 -0.32
CA ASP A 38 9.16 12.57 1.04
C ASP A 38 9.69 11.28 1.69
N PHE A 39 10.52 11.38 2.72
CA PHE A 39 10.97 10.21 3.47
C PHE A 39 10.12 10.05 4.74
N LYS A 40 9.26 9.05 4.77
CA LYS A 40 8.30 8.74 5.85
C LYS A 40 8.11 7.22 5.96
N LEU A 41 7.60 6.76 7.10
CA LEU A 41 7.34 5.32 7.30
C LEU A 41 8.58 4.44 7.05
N ASN A 42 9.77 5.01 7.32
CA ASN A 42 11.09 4.40 7.02
C ASN A 42 11.29 4.02 5.53
N THR A 43 10.67 4.76 4.62
CA THR A 43 10.78 4.57 3.17
C THR A 43 10.59 5.87 2.40
N VAL A 44 10.74 5.84 1.09
CA VAL A 44 10.34 6.95 0.20
C VAL A 44 8.85 6.83 -0.07
N VAL A 45 8.11 7.87 0.22
CA VAL A 45 6.69 8.03 -0.07
C VAL A 45 6.55 8.99 -1.23
N THR A 46 5.86 8.60 -2.30
CA THR A 46 5.61 9.44 -3.46
C THR A 46 4.12 9.47 -3.77
N VAL A 47 3.57 10.68 -3.95
CA VAL A 47 2.20 10.87 -4.45
C VAL A 47 2.26 11.67 -5.73
N THR A 48 1.65 11.14 -6.80
CA THR A 48 1.58 11.79 -8.12
C THR A 48 0.12 11.94 -8.53
N ILE A 49 -0.32 13.18 -8.72
CA ILE A 49 -1.67 13.52 -9.21
C ILE A 49 -1.60 13.78 -10.70
N TYR A 50 -2.41 13.09 -11.50
CA TYR A 50 -2.51 13.19 -12.95
C TYR A 50 -3.77 13.95 -13.40
N ASP A 51 -4.87 13.91 -12.63
CA ASP A 51 -6.11 14.61 -12.93
C ASP A 51 -6.82 15.03 -11.65
N LEU A 52 -7.24 16.28 -11.61
CA LEU A 52 -7.95 16.92 -10.51
C LEU A 52 -9.20 17.62 -11.05
N GLU A 53 -10.33 17.44 -10.37
CA GLU A 53 -11.58 18.11 -10.75
C GLU A 53 -11.48 19.62 -10.59
N GLU A 54 -11.81 20.37 -11.65
CA GLU A 54 -11.91 21.82 -11.57
C GLU A 54 -13.00 22.21 -10.54
N LYS A 55 -12.62 22.86 -9.45
CA LYS A 55 -13.61 23.43 -8.52
C LYS A 55 -14.44 24.49 -9.26
N GLU A 56 -15.79 24.41 -9.16
CA GLU A 56 -16.69 25.39 -9.81
C GLU A 56 -16.26 26.83 -9.50
N LYS A 57 -16.04 27.61 -10.56
CA LYS A 57 -15.60 29.02 -10.46
C LYS A 57 -16.71 29.87 -9.87
N LYS A 58 -16.41 30.65 -8.84
CA LYS A 58 -17.28 31.75 -8.42
C LYS A 58 -17.43 32.74 -9.60
N PRO A 59 -18.61 33.37 -9.80
CA PRO A 59 -18.93 34.19 -11.00
C PRO A 59 -17.96 35.33 -11.31
N ASP A 60 -17.19 35.81 -10.34
CA ASP A 60 -16.30 36.95 -10.44
C ASP A 60 -14.93 36.70 -11.10
N ASP A 61 -14.58 35.44 -11.42
CA ASP A 61 -13.21 35.09 -11.89
C ASP A 61 -13.12 34.79 -13.41
N LYS A 62 -14.11 35.26 -14.21
CA LYS A 62 -14.25 34.87 -15.62
C LYS A 62 -13.22 35.48 -16.59
N ASP A 63 -12.35 36.38 -16.16
CA ASP A 63 -11.59 37.21 -17.09
C ASP A 63 -10.06 37.00 -17.15
N LYS A 64 -9.53 35.95 -16.55
CA LYS A 64 -8.07 35.69 -16.57
C LYS A 64 -7.75 34.24 -16.93
N ARG A 65 -8.04 33.84 -18.17
CA ARG A 65 -7.60 32.54 -18.72
C ARG A 65 -6.28 32.71 -19.47
N ASN A 66 -5.31 31.93 -19.19
CA ASN A 66 -4.46 30.97 -19.90
C ASN A 66 -3.22 30.55 -19.13
N GLU A 67 -2.43 31.44 -18.51
CA GLU A 67 -1.26 31.02 -17.72
C GLU A 67 -1.58 30.89 -16.21
N LYS A 68 -2.48 31.72 -15.69
CA LYS A 68 -2.86 31.69 -14.25
C LYS A 68 -3.74 30.50 -13.87
N GLY A 69 -4.44 29.86 -14.82
CA GLY A 69 -5.27 28.69 -14.59
C GLY A 69 -4.42 27.44 -14.28
N ILE A 70 -3.42 27.18 -15.12
CA ILE A 70 -2.50 26.02 -14.98
C ILE A 70 -1.71 26.13 -13.67
N HIS A 71 -1.14 27.29 -13.34
CA HIS A 71 -0.43 27.50 -12.08
C HIS A 71 -1.30 27.34 -10.82
N ARG A 72 -2.63 27.57 -10.93
CA ARG A 72 -3.54 27.37 -9.80
C ARG A 72 -3.86 25.90 -9.58
N GLU A 73 -4.12 25.15 -10.63
CA GLU A 73 -4.37 23.69 -10.54
C GLU A 73 -3.14 22.95 -10.01
N GLU A 74 -1.95 23.33 -10.49
CA GLU A 74 -0.68 22.79 -9.98
C GLU A 74 -0.52 23.10 -8.49
N LYS A 75 -0.77 24.34 -8.05
CA LYS A 75 -0.69 24.73 -6.65
C LYS A 75 -1.74 24.01 -5.79
N ASP A 76 -2.97 23.85 -6.28
CA ASP A 76 -4.03 23.12 -5.57
C ASP A 76 -3.62 21.65 -5.42
N ALA A 77 -3.05 21.01 -6.46
CA ALA A 77 -2.54 19.64 -6.40
C ALA A 77 -1.37 19.50 -5.41
N GLU A 78 -0.43 20.45 -5.40
CA GLU A 78 0.66 20.47 -4.42
C GLU A 78 0.16 20.57 -2.97
N GLU A 79 -0.82 21.43 -2.68
CA GLU A 79 -1.42 21.56 -1.36
C GLU A 79 -2.13 20.27 -0.92
N ILE A 80 -2.78 19.56 -1.86
CA ILE A 80 -3.41 18.25 -1.61
C ILE A 80 -2.35 17.22 -1.27
N ILE A 81 -1.25 17.13 -2.03
CA ILE A 81 -0.15 16.20 -1.75
C ILE A 81 0.49 16.50 -0.39
N ASP A 82 0.71 17.75 -0.04
CA ASP A 82 1.26 18.14 1.26
C ASP A 82 0.38 17.70 2.44
N LYS A 83 -0.94 17.72 2.27
CA LYS A 83 -1.88 17.20 3.28
C LYS A 83 -1.89 15.68 3.30
N ALA A 84 -1.81 15.01 2.15
CA ALA A 84 -1.65 13.55 2.07
C ALA A 84 -0.37 13.09 2.79
N SER A 85 0.74 13.81 2.59
CA SER A 85 2.00 13.57 3.32
C SER A 85 1.83 13.70 4.84
N LYS A 86 1.04 14.68 5.33
CA LYS A 86 0.72 14.82 6.75
C LYS A 86 -0.17 13.71 7.30
N LEU A 87 -1.00 13.07 6.47
CA LEU A 87 -1.73 11.87 6.88
C LEU A 87 -0.77 10.71 7.16
N CYS A 88 0.28 10.55 6.36
CA CYS A 88 1.33 9.56 6.64
C CYS A 88 1.96 9.81 8.02
N ASP A 89 2.30 11.07 8.37
CA ASP A 89 2.83 11.42 9.70
C ASP A 89 1.83 11.12 10.83
N LYS A 90 0.53 11.39 10.59
CA LYS A 90 -0.52 11.07 11.56
C LYS A 90 -0.54 9.57 11.86
N TYR A 91 -0.56 8.75 10.82
CA TYR A 91 -0.67 7.30 10.98
C TYR A 91 0.63 6.66 11.48
N GLU A 92 1.79 7.20 11.15
CA GLU A 92 3.06 6.75 11.73
C GLU A 92 3.05 6.91 13.27
N LYS A 93 2.49 8.02 13.79
CA LYS A 93 2.28 8.24 15.22
C LYS A 93 1.24 7.33 15.87
N ILE A 94 0.46 6.61 15.08
CA ILE A 94 -0.46 5.59 15.60
C ILE A 94 0.20 4.21 15.52
N PHE A 95 0.76 3.84 14.36
CA PHE A 95 1.09 2.46 14.03
C PHE A 95 2.57 2.06 14.21
N SER A 96 3.49 3.02 14.41
CA SER A 96 4.90 2.70 14.53
C SER A 96 5.23 2.01 15.86
N ARG A 97 5.89 0.84 15.80
CA ARG A 97 6.40 0.18 17.00
C ARG A 97 7.70 0.78 17.52
N THR A 98 8.39 1.61 16.72
CA THR A 98 9.71 2.16 17.04
C THR A 98 9.70 3.64 17.40
N LEU A 99 8.64 4.38 17.05
CA LEU A 99 8.51 5.81 17.37
C LEU A 99 7.98 5.99 18.80
N PRO A 100 8.76 6.55 19.74
CA PRO A 100 8.38 6.61 21.16
C PRO A 100 7.04 7.31 21.46
N GLU A 101 6.64 8.28 20.62
CA GLU A 101 5.38 9.00 20.75
C GLU A 101 4.19 8.28 20.07
N SER A 102 4.39 7.10 19.51
CA SER A 102 3.30 6.38 18.82
C SER A 102 2.45 5.56 19.79
N GLU A 103 1.22 5.30 19.35
CA GLU A 103 0.25 4.54 20.13
C GLU A 103 0.65 3.06 20.28
N ILE A 104 1.12 2.42 19.21
CA ILE A 104 1.62 1.03 19.24
C ILE A 104 2.88 0.91 20.11
N TYR A 105 3.78 1.89 20.06
CA TYR A 105 4.93 1.91 20.98
C TYR A 105 4.45 1.96 22.45
N ALA A 106 3.51 2.85 22.77
CA ALA A 106 2.96 2.97 24.10
C ALA A 106 2.20 1.72 24.55
N LEU A 107 1.48 1.03 23.64
CA LEU A 107 0.85 -0.26 23.90
C LEU A 107 1.89 -1.32 24.29
N ASN A 108 2.92 -1.50 23.47
CA ASN A 108 3.96 -2.50 23.66
C ASN A 108 4.83 -2.26 24.91
N HIS A 109 4.89 -1.01 25.39
CA HIS A 109 5.60 -0.65 26.63
C HIS A 109 4.66 -0.50 27.85
N GLY A 110 3.38 -0.84 27.72
CA GLY A 110 2.42 -0.81 28.83
C GLY A 110 2.13 0.59 29.38
N THR A 111 2.31 1.64 28.57
CA THR A 111 2.14 3.05 28.98
C THR A 111 0.83 3.68 28.49
N LEU A 112 0.03 2.97 27.68
CA LEU A 112 -1.31 3.42 27.29
C LEU A 112 -2.25 3.45 28.50
N PRO A 113 -3.25 4.38 28.50
CA PRO A 113 -4.31 4.38 29.50
C PRO A 113 -5.06 3.06 29.52
N MET A 114 -5.45 2.60 30.71
CA MET A 114 -6.21 1.37 30.91
C MET A 114 -7.53 1.64 31.59
N GLU A 115 -8.56 0.88 31.22
CA GLU A 115 -9.87 0.83 31.89
C GLU A 115 -10.30 -0.63 32.00
N ASP A 116 -10.67 -1.09 33.20
CA ASP A 116 -11.13 -2.44 33.51
C ASP A 116 -10.16 -3.55 33.02
N GLY A 117 -8.84 -3.29 33.04
CA GLY A 117 -7.83 -4.22 32.59
C GLY A 117 -7.61 -4.27 31.08
N TYR A 118 -8.15 -3.34 30.33
CA TYR A 118 -7.97 -3.17 28.88
C TYR A 118 -7.23 -1.86 28.59
N TYR A 119 -6.30 -1.89 27.64
CA TYR A 119 -5.72 -0.70 27.04
C TYR A 119 -6.75 0.02 26.16
N LEU A 120 -6.76 1.33 26.21
CA LEU A 120 -7.65 2.17 25.40
C LEU A 120 -6.92 2.58 24.12
N LEU A 121 -7.47 2.18 22.98
CA LEU A 121 -6.93 2.47 21.65
C LEU A 121 -7.73 3.58 20.97
N SER A 122 -7.09 4.29 20.02
CA SER A 122 -7.82 5.07 19.02
C SER A 122 -8.66 4.15 18.13
N GLU A 123 -9.69 4.68 17.47
CA GLU A 123 -10.51 3.91 16.55
C GLU A 123 -9.69 3.38 15.36
N GLU A 124 -8.76 4.19 14.85
CA GLU A 124 -7.88 3.81 13.76
C GLU A 124 -6.90 2.69 14.16
N CYS A 125 -6.36 2.75 15.38
CA CYS A 125 -5.47 1.70 15.88
C CYS A 125 -6.21 0.38 16.05
N ALA A 126 -7.40 0.42 16.67
CA ALA A 126 -8.24 -0.75 16.85
C ALA A 126 -8.64 -1.39 15.51
N ALA A 127 -9.05 -0.57 14.52
CA ALA A 127 -9.43 -1.06 13.19
C ALA A 127 -8.27 -1.78 12.47
N LEU A 128 -7.05 -1.24 12.55
CA LEU A 128 -5.91 -1.90 11.92
C LEU A 128 -5.46 -3.17 12.67
N ILE A 129 -5.56 -3.18 14.00
CA ILE A 129 -5.32 -4.39 14.80
C ILE A 129 -6.36 -5.47 14.45
N GLU A 130 -7.65 -5.12 14.32
CA GLU A 130 -8.70 -6.06 13.90
C GLU A 130 -8.39 -6.66 12.54
N LYS A 131 -7.99 -5.84 11.57
CA LYS A 131 -7.58 -6.30 10.23
C LYS A 131 -6.34 -7.21 10.31
N GLY A 132 -5.36 -6.88 11.13
CA GLY A 132 -4.18 -7.72 11.36
C GLY A 132 -4.51 -9.06 12.01
N LEU A 133 -5.40 -9.08 13.01
CA LEU A 133 -5.89 -10.31 13.64
C LEU A 133 -6.66 -11.19 12.64
N TYR A 134 -7.44 -10.58 11.73
CA TYR A 134 -8.10 -11.31 10.64
C TYR A 134 -7.09 -12.08 9.77
N TYR A 135 -5.97 -11.48 9.36
CA TYR A 135 -4.93 -12.19 8.60
C TYR A 135 -4.15 -13.20 9.42
N SER A 136 -4.01 -12.96 10.73
CA SER A 136 -3.41 -13.94 11.64
C SER A 136 -4.27 -15.21 11.71
N GLU A 137 -5.59 -15.05 11.85
CA GLU A 137 -6.55 -16.15 11.83
C GLU A 137 -6.61 -16.84 10.46
N LEU A 138 -6.70 -16.07 9.37
CA LEU A 138 -6.80 -16.55 7.99
C LEU A 138 -5.60 -17.42 7.60
N SER A 139 -4.40 -17.09 8.09
CA SER A 139 -3.17 -17.85 7.84
C SER A 139 -2.93 -18.98 8.85
N GLY A 140 -3.83 -19.15 9.85
CA GLY A 140 -3.64 -20.10 10.95
C GLY A 140 -2.41 -19.78 11.79
N GLY A 141 -2.06 -18.50 11.94
CA GLY A 141 -0.93 -18.00 12.73
C GLY A 141 0.41 -18.02 11.99
N ALA A 142 0.46 -18.38 10.70
CA ALA A 142 1.68 -18.22 9.91
C ALA A 142 2.05 -16.74 9.74
N PHE A 143 1.07 -15.87 9.53
CA PHE A 143 1.18 -14.45 9.76
C PHE A 143 0.62 -14.15 11.15
N ASP A 144 1.37 -13.44 12.00
CA ASP A 144 0.90 -13.11 13.35
C ASP A 144 1.36 -11.70 13.74
N ILE A 145 0.39 -10.80 13.96
CA ILE A 145 0.71 -9.41 14.37
C ILE A 145 1.26 -9.31 15.78
N THR A 146 1.22 -10.40 16.57
CA THR A 146 1.84 -10.42 17.91
C THR A 146 3.32 -10.78 17.88
N ILE A 147 3.96 -10.84 16.71
CA ILE A 147 5.38 -11.16 16.49
C ILE A 147 6.34 -10.13 17.11
N GLU A 148 5.88 -9.00 17.59
CA GLU A 148 6.69 -7.88 18.11
C GLU A 148 7.76 -8.32 19.11
N PRO A 149 7.51 -9.14 20.14
CA PRO A 149 8.53 -9.54 21.11
C PRO A 149 9.73 -10.24 20.46
N VAL A 150 9.50 -10.96 19.37
CA VAL A 150 10.54 -11.65 18.59
C VAL A 150 11.18 -10.69 17.59
N SER A 151 10.38 -9.95 16.83
CA SER A 151 10.89 -9.06 15.78
C SER A 151 11.75 -7.92 16.34
N SER A 152 11.51 -7.51 17.59
CA SER A 152 12.32 -6.51 18.29
C SER A 152 13.75 -6.97 18.63
N LEU A 153 14.02 -8.28 18.60
CA LEU A 153 15.36 -8.85 18.80
C LEU A 153 16.23 -8.72 17.54
N TRP A 154 15.60 -8.62 16.38
CA TRP A 154 16.28 -8.57 15.08
C TRP A 154 16.51 -7.13 14.63
N ASP A 155 17.69 -6.87 14.06
CA ASP A 155 17.99 -5.59 13.44
C ASP A 155 18.38 -5.79 11.97
N PHE A 156 17.45 -5.43 11.08
CA PHE A 156 17.63 -5.51 9.63
C PHE A 156 17.98 -4.16 9.00
N THR A 157 18.17 -3.09 9.80
CA THR A 157 18.27 -1.71 9.30
C THR A 157 19.54 -0.97 9.71
N SER A 158 20.15 -1.26 10.86
CA SER A 158 21.34 -0.56 11.34
C SER A 158 22.63 -0.96 10.63
N GLY A 159 22.61 -2.12 9.94
CA GLY A 159 23.80 -2.74 9.36
C GLY A 159 24.60 -3.60 10.34
N GLU A 160 24.19 -3.67 11.61
CA GLU A 160 24.73 -4.61 12.58
C GLU A 160 24.13 -6.00 12.37
N LYS A 161 24.87 -6.92 11.74
CA LYS A 161 24.42 -8.28 11.42
C LYS A 161 24.28 -9.15 12.68
N ILE A 162 23.29 -8.82 13.54
CA ILE A 162 23.04 -9.50 14.81
C ILE A 162 22.03 -10.62 14.58
N VAL A 163 22.44 -11.86 14.89
CA VAL A 163 21.53 -12.99 15.04
C VAL A 163 21.32 -13.16 16.53
N PRO A 164 20.09 -13.04 17.04
CA PRO A 164 19.79 -13.22 18.45
C PRO A 164 20.12 -14.67 18.90
N ASP A 165 20.45 -14.86 20.16
CA ASP A 165 20.67 -16.21 20.69
C ASP A 165 19.35 -16.99 20.80
N ALA A 166 19.46 -18.32 20.67
CA ALA A 166 18.30 -19.20 20.59
C ALA A 166 17.46 -19.22 21.87
N GLU A 167 18.07 -19.02 23.05
CA GLU A 167 17.36 -18.99 24.32
C GLU A 167 16.49 -17.74 24.43
N THR A 168 17.02 -16.58 24.08
CA THR A 168 16.28 -15.31 24.02
C THR A 168 15.14 -15.37 22.99
N ILE A 169 15.38 -15.95 21.80
CA ILE A 169 14.31 -16.15 20.80
C ILE A 169 13.20 -17.01 21.39
N ALA A 170 13.52 -18.16 21.99
CA ALA A 170 12.53 -19.08 22.56
C ALA A 170 11.71 -18.43 23.70
N GLU A 171 12.36 -17.61 24.55
CA GLU A 171 11.68 -16.86 25.60
C GLU A 171 10.65 -15.89 25.02
N LYS A 172 11.05 -15.08 24.01
CA LYS A 172 10.16 -14.09 23.39
C LYS A 172 9.09 -14.71 22.52
N GLN A 173 9.39 -15.82 21.84
CA GLN A 173 8.43 -16.57 21.05
C GLN A 173 7.26 -17.12 21.91
N ALA A 174 7.48 -17.46 23.16
CA ALA A 174 6.43 -17.89 24.09
C ALA A 174 5.37 -16.78 24.34
N CYS A 175 5.71 -15.51 24.06
CA CYS A 175 4.81 -14.36 24.15
C CYS A 175 4.05 -14.08 22.84
N VAL A 176 4.29 -14.85 21.77
CA VAL A 176 3.59 -14.71 20.49
C VAL A 176 2.36 -15.62 20.45
N GLY A 177 1.26 -15.12 19.88
CA GLY A 177 0.02 -15.87 19.70
C GLY A 177 -1.19 -14.95 19.61
N TYR A 178 -1.69 -14.72 18.38
CA TYR A 178 -2.82 -13.83 18.11
C TYR A 178 -4.11 -14.22 18.87
N GLU A 179 -4.32 -15.52 19.17
CA GLU A 179 -5.46 -16.02 19.95
C GLU A 179 -5.49 -15.50 21.40
N ASP A 180 -4.35 -15.00 21.89
CA ASP A 180 -4.22 -14.41 23.22
C ASP A 180 -4.44 -12.90 23.25
N VAL A 181 -4.84 -12.30 22.12
CA VAL A 181 -5.31 -10.92 22.05
C VAL A 181 -6.82 -10.89 22.16
N GLU A 182 -7.33 -10.09 23.08
CA GLU A 182 -8.76 -9.82 23.21
C GLU A 182 -9.03 -8.37 22.80
N LEU A 183 -9.73 -8.18 21.69
CA LEU A 183 -10.14 -6.88 21.17
C LEU A 183 -11.65 -6.74 21.25
N LYS A 184 -12.13 -5.65 21.91
CA LYS A 184 -13.57 -5.30 22.07
C LYS A 184 -13.79 -3.85 21.71
N GLY A 185 -14.20 -3.57 20.47
CA GLY A 185 -14.22 -2.21 19.97
C GLY A 185 -12.82 -1.61 20.02
N ASN A 186 -12.62 -0.54 20.75
CA ASN A 186 -11.32 0.10 20.94
C ASN A 186 -10.59 -0.29 22.25
N LYS A 187 -10.98 -1.39 22.90
CA LYS A 187 -10.37 -1.89 24.13
C LYS A 187 -9.60 -3.18 23.85
N LEU A 188 -8.30 -3.19 24.13
CA LEU A 188 -7.41 -4.35 23.91
C LEU A 188 -6.86 -4.87 25.23
N ARG A 189 -6.81 -6.19 25.35
CA ARG A 189 -6.14 -6.88 26.44
C ARG A 189 -5.29 -8.05 25.92
N PHE A 190 -4.07 -8.14 26.42
CA PHE A 190 -3.23 -9.32 26.26
C PHE A 190 -3.53 -10.32 27.37
N LYS A 191 -3.69 -11.61 27.03
CA LYS A 191 -3.90 -12.69 28.00
C LYS A 191 -2.58 -13.17 28.62
N LYS A 192 -1.44 -12.89 27.98
CA LYS A 192 -0.09 -13.23 28.46
C LYS A 192 0.73 -11.98 28.68
N GLU A 193 1.60 -11.99 29.67
CA GLU A 193 2.59 -10.94 29.89
C GLU A 193 3.68 -11.00 28.79
N GLY A 194 4.22 -9.86 28.42
CA GLY A 194 5.29 -9.75 27.43
C GLY A 194 4.84 -9.80 25.98
N MET A 195 3.53 -9.90 25.71
CA MET A 195 3.00 -9.76 24.34
C MET A 195 3.15 -8.33 23.82
N GLY A 196 3.24 -8.20 22.51
CA GLY A 196 3.27 -6.92 21.81
C GLY A 196 2.64 -7.04 20.43
N ILE A 197 2.42 -5.91 19.77
CA ILE A 197 1.81 -5.81 18.44
C ILE A 197 2.80 -5.19 17.46
N GLU A 198 2.92 -5.78 16.28
CA GLU A 198 3.60 -5.21 15.12
C GLU A 198 2.65 -5.12 13.92
N LEU A 199 2.47 -3.91 13.37
CA LEU A 199 1.55 -3.65 12.26
C LEU A 199 2.27 -3.39 10.94
N GLY A 200 3.60 -3.56 10.88
CA GLY A 200 4.42 -3.23 9.71
C GLY A 200 3.98 -3.91 8.40
N ALA A 201 3.36 -5.08 8.51
CA ALA A 201 2.88 -5.86 7.37
C ALA A 201 1.45 -5.52 6.90
N VAL A 202 0.78 -4.55 7.51
CA VAL A 202 -0.57 -4.10 7.12
C VAL A 202 -0.71 -2.57 7.13
N ALA A 203 0.22 -1.87 7.76
CA ALA A 203 0.09 -0.44 8.01
C ALA A 203 0.27 0.41 6.75
N LYS A 204 1.19 0.06 5.85
CA LYS A 204 1.42 0.84 4.63
C LYS A 204 0.21 0.79 3.71
N GLY A 205 -0.39 -0.39 3.52
CA GLY A 205 -1.61 -0.55 2.75
C GLY A 205 -2.77 0.25 3.33
N TYR A 206 -3.00 0.15 4.64
CA TYR A 206 -4.02 0.95 5.30
C TYR A 206 -3.81 2.46 5.14
N ILE A 207 -2.57 2.93 5.26
CA ILE A 207 -2.24 4.34 5.04
C ILE A 207 -2.48 4.74 3.58
N ALA A 208 -2.11 3.89 2.61
CA ALA A 208 -2.38 4.13 1.19
C ALA A 208 -3.89 4.27 0.92
N ASP A 209 -4.72 3.41 1.50
CA ASP A 209 -6.18 3.48 1.40
C ASP A 209 -6.72 4.79 1.99
N LYS A 210 -6.23 5.21 3.16
CA LYS A 210 -6.63 6.50 3.77
C LYS A 210 -6.15 7.71 2.97
N VAL A 211 -5.00 7.64 2.35
CA VAL A 211 -4.53 8.66 1.40
C VAL A 211 -5.42 8.68 0.15
N LYS A 212 -5.78 7.53 -0.43
CA LYS A 212 -6.73 7.42 -1.55
C LYS A 212 -8.08 8.03 -1.20
N GLU A 213 -8.67 7.68 -0.05
CA GLU A 213 -9.93 8.25 0.44
C GLU A 213 -9.84 9.79 0.52
N TYR A 214 -8.75 10.32 1.05
CA TYR A 214 -8.52 11.76 1.14
C TYR A 214 -8.39 12.40 -0.25
N LEU A 215 -7.56 11.85 -1.14
CA LEU A 215 -7.38 12.37 -2.50
C LEU A 215 -8.70 12.42 -3.27
N VAL A 216 -9.50 11.35 -3.21
CA VAL A 216 -10.83 11.30 -3.84
C VAL A 216 -11.77 12.35 -3.24
N SER A 217 -11.74 12.57 -1.93
CA SER A 217 -12.56 13.60 -1.26
C SER A 217 -12.20 15.03 -1.66
N GLU A 218 -10.95 15.27 -2.09
CA GLU A 218 -10.49 16.55 -2.63
C GLU A 218 -10.76 16.71 -4.14
N GLY A 219 -11.34 15.70 -4.79
CA GLY A 219 -11.69 15.73 -6.21
C GLY A 219 -10.60 15.18 -7.14
N VAL A 220 -9.60 14.47 -6.62
CA VAL A 220 -8.59 13.77 -7.44
C VAL A 220 -9.25 12.58 -8.16
N LYS A 221 -9.12 12.55 -9.49
CA LYS A 221 -9.68 11.49 -10.36
C LYS A 221 -8.64 10.47 -10.80
N SER A 222 -7.37 10.91 -10.86
CA SER A 222 -6.28 10.09 -11.35
C SER A 222 -5.03 10.38 -10.55
N ALA A 223 -4.50 9.36 -9.86
CA ALA A 223 -3.28 9.48 -9.07
C ALA A 223 -2.59 8.12 -8.87
N VAL A 224 -1.30 8.17 -8.53
CA VAL A 224 -0.51 7.04 -8.03
C VAL A 224 0.05 7.40 -6.67
N ILE A 225 -0.17 6.52 -5.70
CA ILE A 225 0.35 6.57 -4.34
C ILE A 225 1.37 5.43 -4.22
N ASP A 226 2.64 5.76 -3.95
CA ASP A 226 3.70 4.77 -3.73
C ASP A 226 4.28 4.97 -2.31
N LEU A 227 4.07 3.99 -1.46
CA LEU A 227 4.59 3.95 -0.10
C LEU A 227 5.73 2.92 0.02
N GLY A 228 6.80 3.15 -0.73
CA GLY A 228 8.00 2.30 -0.71
C GLY A 228 7.77 0.93 -1.32
N GLY A 229 7.13 0.89 -2.50
CA GLY A 229 6.81 -0.33 -3.24
C GLY A 229 5.42 -0.91 -2.96
N ASN A 230 4.69 -0.37 -1.98
CA ASN A 230 3.25 -0.55 -1.89
C ASN A 230 2.60 0.52 -2.78
N VAL A 231 2.10 0.14 -3.94
CA VAL A 231 1.57 1.06 -4.95
C VAL A 231 0.06 0.94 -5.05
N LEU A 232 -0.65 2.06 -4.92
CA LEU A 232 -2.10 2.17 -5.05
C LEU A 232 -2.45 3.22 -6.11
N CYS A 233 -3.28 2.85 -7.08
CA CYS A 233 -3.77 3.77 -8.09
C CYS A 233 -5.16 4.32 -7.73
N VAL A 234 -5.39 5.60 -8.02
CA VAL A 234 -6.70 6.23 -8.00
C VAL A 234 -7.18 6.34 -9.44
N GLY A 235 -8.31 5.69 -9.78
CA GLY A 235 -8.86 5.70 -11.13
C GLY A 235 -7.93 5.18 -12.21
N GLU A 236 -8.08 5.72 -13.41
CA GLU A 236 -7.29 5.46 -14.61
C GLU A 236 -6.45 6.69 -14.98
N LYS A 237 -5.53 6.55 -15.93
CA LYS A 237 -4.85 7.70 -16.53
C LYS A 237 -5.85 8.67 -17.19
N PRO A 238 -5.50 9.94 -17.37
CA PRO A 238 -6.39 10.91 -18.03
C PRO A 238 -6.81 10.54 -19.46
N ASP A 239 -6.07 9.65 -20.13
CA ASP A 239 -6.39 9.13 -21.47
C ASP A 239 -7.30 7.89 -21.43
N GLY A 240 -7.79 7.48 -20.25
CA GLY A 240 -8.68 6.33 -20.04
C GLY A 240 -7.97 4.98 -20.09
N LYS A 241 -6.64 4.94 -19.97
CA LYS A 241 -5.88 3.70 -19.93
C LYS A 241 -5.48 3.37 -18.50
N PRO A 242 -5.27 2.08 -18.19
CA PRO A 242 -4.71 1.67 -16.91
C PRO A 242 -3.30 2.20 -16.69
N PHE A 243 -2.89 2.27 -15.43
CA PHE A 243 -1.50 2.51 -15.06
C PHE A 243 -0.70 1.23 -15.25
N LYS A 244 0.50 1.36 -15.83
CA LYS A 244 1.45 0.25 -15.93
C LYS A 244 2.42 0.34 -14.77
N ILE A 245 2.33 -0.62 -13.83
CA ILE A 245 3.15 -0.70 -12.63
C ILE A 245 4.14 -1.85 -12.78
N GLY A 246 5.45 -1.52 -12.63
CA GLY A 246 6.50 -2.51 -12.66
C GLY A 246 6.59 -3.29 -11.34
N ILE A 247 6.80 -4.60 -11.43
CA ILE A 247 7.10 -5.46 -10.28
C ILE A 247 8.62 -5.58 -10.18
N GLN A 248 9.16 -5.16 -9.05
CA GLN A 248 10.61 -5.11 -8.83
C GLN A 248 11.24 -6.50 -8.96
N LYS A 249 12.37 -6.57 -9.64
CA LYS A 249 13.19 -7.77 -9.70
C LYS A 249 13.88 -8.00 -8.34
N PRO A 250 13.72 -9.18 -7.73
CA PRO A 250 14.37 -9.50 -6.46
C PRO A 250 15.88 -9.25 -6.48
N PHE A 251 16.41 -8.67 -5.40
CA PHE A 251 17.84 -8.37 -5.21
C PHE A 251 18.51 -7.46 -6.27
N ALA A 252 17.72 -6.86 -7.17
CA ALA A 252 18.19 -5.91 -8.16
C ALA A 252 17.93 -4.45 -7.76
N ASP A 253 18.44 -3.50 -8.54
CA ASP A 253 18.12 -2.09 -8.32
C ASP A 253 16.61 -1.85 -8.44
N ARG A 254 16.09 -0.91 -7.65
CA ARG A 254 14.63 -0.60 -7.62
C ARG A 254 14.02 -0.25 -8.99
N SER A 255 14.84 0.18 -9.95
CA SER A 255 14.42 0.47 -11.32
C SER A 255 14.33 -0.77 -12.22
N GLU A 256 14.89 -1.91 -11.80
CA GLU A 256 14.82 -3.15 -12.55
C GLU A 256 13.53 -3.90 -12.20
N THR A 257 12.77 -4.26 -13.23
CA THR A 257 11.52 -4.99 -13.07
C THR A 257 11.62 -6.39 -13.67
N VAL A 258 10.97 -7.37 -13.03
CA VAL A 258 10.84 -8.74 -13.55
C VAL A 258 9.62 -8.85 -14.44
N SER A 259 8.59 -8.05 -14.18
CA SER A 259 7.32 -8.01 -14.90
C SER A 259 6.63 -6.67 -14.69
N ALA A 260 5.47 -6.46 -15.30
CA ALA A 260 4.61 -5.32 -15.04
C ALA A 260 3.14 -5.73 -15.13
N VAL A 261 2.28 -4.99 -14.44
CA VAL A 261 0.83 -5.17 -14.47
C VAL A 261 0.15 -3.87 -14.91
N GLU A 262 -1.01 -3.98 -15.54
CA GLU A 262 -1.86 -2.85 -15.87
C GLU A 262 -3.06 -2.82 -14.92
N ILE A 263 -3.15 -1.75 -14.12
CA ILE A 263 -4.16 -1.61 -13.07
C ILE A 263 -4.87 -0.26 -13.13
N ALA A 264 -6.12 -0.23 -12.64
CA ALA A 264 -6.93 0.97 -12.49
C ALA A 264 -7.70 0.90 -11.17
N GLY A 265 -7.51 1.89 -10.29
CA GLY A 265 -8.22 1.96 -9.02
C GLY A 265 -7.84 0.89 -7.98
N THR A 266 -6.86 0.05 -8.28
CA THR A 266 -6.40 -1.08 -7.45
C THR A 266 -4.97 -0.91 -6.98
N SER A 267 -4.49 -1.81 -6.13
CA SER A 267 -3.13 -1.82 -5.57
C SER A 267 -2.27 -2.95 -6.12
N VAL A 268 -0.95 -2.74 -6.05
CA VAL A 268 0.11 -3.74 -6.27
C VAL A 268 1.01 -3.70 -5.06
N VAL A 269 1.03 -4.77 -4.29
CA VAL A 269 1.79 -4.86 -3.04
C VAL A 269 2.67 -6.08 -3.06
N SER A 270 3.95 -5.90 -2.76
CA SER A 270 4.92 -6.98 -2.71
C SER A 270 5.52 -7.16 -1.33
N SER A 271 5.52 -8.40 -0.84
CA SER A 271 6.31 -8.84 0.32
C SER A 271 7.49 -9.67 -0.19
N GLY A 272 8.72 -9.25 0.11
CA GLY A 272 9.91 -9.91 -0.40
C GLY A 272 11.08 -9.88 0.57
N ILE A 273 11.89 -10.94 0.56
CA ILE A 273 13.04 -11.10 1.46
C ILE A 273 14.17 -10.10 1.19
N TYR A 274 14.19 -9.50 -0.01
CA TYR A 274 15.19 -8.53 -0.45
C TYR A 274 14.94 -7.10 0.04
N GLU A 275 13.81 -6.83 0.68
CA GLU A 275 13.48 -5.49 1.19
C GLU A 275 14.33 -5.10 2.40
N ARG A 276 14.48 -6.03 3.35
CA ARG A 276 15.29 -5.86 4.56
C ARG A 276 15.93 -7.18 4.94
N TYR A 277 17.23 -7.29 4.77
CA TYR A 277 17.99 -8.50 5.06
C TYR A 277 19.45 -8.18 5.36
N PHE A 278 20.14 -9.18 5.89
CA PHE A 278 21.59 -9.20 5.98
C PHE A 278 22.11 -10.62 5.76
N GLU A 279 23.35 -10.73 5.35
CA GLU A 279 24.06 -12.02 5.25
C GLU A 279 25.09 -12.15 6.37
N LYS A 280 25.10 -13.30 7.04
CA LYS A 280 26.07 -13.65 8.07
C LYS A 280 26.42 -15.13 7.96
N ASP A 281 27.73 -15.44 7.94
CA ASP A 281 28.27 -16.81 7.86
C ASP A 281 27.70 -17.63 6.67
N GLY A 282 27.44 -16.97 5.53
CA GLY A 282 26.91 -17.58 4.31
C GLY A 282 25.40 -17.87 4.35
N LYS A 283 24.69 -17.41 5.40
CA LYS A 283 23.23 -17.51 5.52
C LYS A 283 22.60 -16.12 5.40
N LEU A 284 21.49 -16.05 4.64
CA LEU A 284 20.66 -14.85 4.52
C LEU A 284 19.63 -14.85 5.64
N TYR A 285 19.49 -13.71 6.31
CA TYR A 285 18.46 -13.43 7.32
C TYR A 285 17.64 -12.25 6.86
N HIS A 286 16.32 -12.38 6.86
CA HIS A 286 15.39 -11.35 6.41
C HIS A 286 14.26 -11.11 7.41
N HIS A 287 13.52 -10.02 7.24
CA HIS A 287 12.56 -9.50 8.20
C HIS A 287 11.23 -10.24 8.28
N ILE A 288 10.92 -11.17 7.37
CA ILE A 288 9.67 -11.92 7.41
C ILE A 288 9.92 -13.16 8.29
N LEU A 289 9.51 -13.04 9.56
CA LEU A 289 9.80 -14.02 10.59
C LEU A 289 8.66 -15.05 10.72
N ASP A 290 9.05 -16.29 10.99
CA ASP A 290 8.14 -17.38 11.33
C ASP A 290 7.78 -17.30 12.83
N PRO A 291 6.51 -17.07 13.20
CA PRO A 291 6.08 -17.05 14.60
C PRO A 291 6.33 -18.36 15.34
N ALA A 292 6.36 -19.48 14.63
CA ALA A 292 6.59 -20.79 15.24
C ALA A 292 8.05 -21.04 15.63
N THR A 293 9.00 -20.35 15.01
CA THR A 293 10.43 -20.57 15.25
C THR A 293 11.16 -19.33 15.74
N GLY A 294 10.63 -18.12 15.46
CA GLY A 294 11.26 -16.83 15.72
C GLY A 294 12.42 -16.49 14.77
N TYR A 295 12.65 -17.28 13.73
CA TYR A 295 13.63 -17.05 12.68
C TYR A 295 12.96 -16.65 11.37
N PRO A 296 13.73 -16.08 10.40
CA PRO A 296 13.21 -15.86 9.05
C PRO A 296 12.66 -17.14 8.41
N TYR A 297 11.58 -17.01 7.63
CA TYR A 297 11.03 -18.13 6.87
C TYR A 297 12.05 -18.68 5.86
N GLU A 298 12.11 -20.02 5.77
CA GLU A 298 12.89 -20.76 4.76
C GLU A 298 11.93 -21.70 4.01
N ASN A 299 11.10 -21.16 3.14
CA ASN A 299 10.05 -21.88 2.43
C ASN A 299 10.20 -21.88 0.90
N GLY A 300 11.38 -21.45 0.42
CA GLY A 300 11.71 -21.43 -1.02
C GLY A 300 11.10 -20.25 -1.78
N LEU A 301 10.42 -19.30 -1.11
CA LEU A 301 9.91 -18.08 -1.73
C LEU A 301 10.88 -16.91 -1.58
N VAL A 302 10.98 -16.10 -2.61
CA VAL A 302 11.70 -14.82 -2.61
C VAL A 302 10.72 -13.66 -2.45
N SER A 303 9.58 -13.70 -3.11
CA SER A 303 8.55 -12.67 -2.99
C SER A 303 7.16 -13.16 -3.38
N VAL A 304 6.17 -12.45 -2.84
CA VAL A 304 4.76 -12.55 -3.25
C VAL A 304 4.26 -11.15 -3.56
N THR A 305 3.69 -10.97 -4.75
CA THR A 305 3.03 -9.73 -5.16
C THR A 305 1.54 -9.97 -5.27
N VAL A 306 0.74 -9.15 -4.59
CA VAL A 306 -0.72 -9.23 -4.58
C VAL A 306 -1.32 -8.01 -5.28
N LEU A 307 -2.33 -8.25 -6.12
CA LEU A 307 -3.23 -7.25 -6.67
C LEU A 307 -4.54 -7.28 -5.87
N SER A 308 -5.00 -6.13 -5.37
CA SER A 308 -6.22 -6.04 -4.56
C SER A 308 -6.88 -4.68 -4.71
N GLU A 309 -8.17 -4.58 -4.42
CA GLU A 309 -8.91 -3.31 -4.43
C GLU A 309 -8.46 -2.39 -3.28
N GLU A 310 -8.37 -2.94 -2.06
CA GLU A 310 -7.81 -2.27 -0.90
C GLU A 310 -6.32 -2.63 -0.75
N SER A 311 -5.48 -1.62 -0.55
CA SER A 311 -4.05 -1.82 -0.38
C SER A 311 -3.68 -2.49 0.94
N ALA A 312 -4.51 -2.30 1.98
CA ALA A 312 -4.36 -3.00 3.25
C ALA A 312 -4.54 -4.52 3.10
N ASP A 313 -5.42 -4.96 2.18
CA ASP A 313 -5.58 -6.38 1.85
C ASP A 313 -4.36 -6.90 1.10
N GLY A 314 -3.81 -6.10 0.19
CA GLY A 314 -2.56 -6.42 -0.50
C GLY A 314 -1.38 -6.64 0.45
N ASP A 315 -1.20 -5.75 1.44
CA ASP A 315 -0.16 -5.89 2.48
C ASP A 315 -0.36 -7.18 3.30
N GLY A 316 -1.56 -7.38 3.87
CA GLY A 316 -1.87 -8.54 4.72
C GLY A 316 -1.74 -9.87 3.96
N LEU A 317 -2.34 -9.94 2.76
CA LEU A 317 -2.33 -11.16 1.94
C LEU A 317 -0.93 -11.47 1.39
N SER A 318 -0.15 -10.48 0.94
CA SER A 318 1.19 -10.75 0.41
C SER A 318 2.10 -11.37 1.47
N THR A 319 2.03 -10.89 2.72
CA THR A 319 2.80 -11.43 3.84
C THR A 319 2.25 -12.78 4.31
N ALA A 320 0.92 -12.95 4.42
CA ALA A 320 0.29 -14.21 4.79
C ALA A 320 0.58 -15.31 3.76
N CYS A 321 0.47 -15.01 2.46
CA CYS A 321 0.79 -15.96 1.39
C CYS A 321 2.28 -16.32 1.37
N PHE A 322 3.17 -15.35 1.62
CA PHE A 322 4.59 -15.61 1.77
C PHE A 322 4.85 -16.61 2.92
N ALA A 323 4.24 -16.35 4.08
CA ALA A 323 4.38 -17.20 5.27
C ALA A 323 3.83 -18.62 5.05
N LEU A 324 2.71 -18.76 4.34
CA LEU A 324 2.09 -20.06 4.01
C LEU A 324 2.90 -20.88 2.98
N GLY A 325 3.78 -20.22 2.20
CA GLY A 325 4.49 -20.84 1.10
C GLY A 325 3.66 -20.96 -0.18
N LEU A 326 4.27 -21.43 -1.27
CA LEU A 326 3.70 -21.39 -2.61
C LEU A 326 2.32 -22.07 -2.73
N GLU A 327 2.21 -23.33 -2.33
CA GLU A 327 0.99 -24.12 -2.56
C GLU A 327 -0.19 -23.54 -1.78
N LYS A 328 -0.04 -23.34 -0.46
CA LYS A 328 -1.12 -22.82 0.39
C LYS A 328 -1.40 -21.34 0.14
N GLY A 329 -0.37 -20.57 -0.22
CA GLY A 329 -0.55 -19.16 -0.59
C GLY A 329 -1.37 -19.02 -1.87
N LEU A 330 -1.10 -19.82 -2.91
CA LEU A 330 -1.94 -19.87 -4.10
C LEU A 330 -3.37 -20.32 -3.79
N GLU A 331 -3.54 -21.34 -2.96
CA GLU A 331 -4.87 -21.81 -2.54
C GLU A 331 -5.64 -20.69 -1.81
N LEU A 332 -4.99 -19.93 -0.94
CA LEU A 332 -5.60 -18.81 -0.23
C LEU A 332 -6.07 -17.72 -1.21
N ILE A 333 -5.23 -17.31 -2.16
CA ILE A 333 -5.58 -16.30 -3.17
C ILE A 333 -6.75 -16.77 -4.03
N GLU A 334 -6.75 -18.03 -4.50
CA GLU A 334 -7.83 -18.59 -5.31
C GLU A 334 -9.19 -18.63 -4.57
N GLN A 335 -9.19 -18.57 -3.24
CA GLN A 335 -10.38 -18.50 -2.39
C GLN A 335 -10.76 -17.06 -1.99
N THR A 336 -9.88 -16.08 -2.25
CA THR A 336 -10.11 -14.69 -1.87
C THR A 336 -10.64 -13.91 -3.09
N PRO A 337 -11.89 -13.39 -3.03
CA PRO A 337 -12.47 -12.65 -4.15
C PRO A 337 -11.64 -11.41 -4.53
N ASP A 338 -11.67 -11.06 -5.81
CA ASP A 338 -11.11 -9.83 -6.37
C ASP A 338 -9.62 -9.61 -6.05
N THR A 339 -8.89 -10.72 -5.82
CA THR A 339 -7.44 -10.70 -5.56
C THR A 339 -6.71 -11.65 -6.49
N GLU A 340 -5.52 -11.22 -6.93
CA GLU A 340 -4.63 -12.03 -7.74
C GLU A 340 -3.20 -11.94 -7.20
N ALA A 341 -2.39 -12.96 -7.43
CA ALA A 341 -1.02 -12.96 -6.94
C ALA A 341 0.00 -13.60 -7.89
N MET A 342 1.21 -13.07 -7.78
CA MET A 342 2.42 -13.64 -8.39
C MET A 342 3.40 -14.02 -7.27
N PHE A 343 3.95 -15.22 -7.34
CA PHE A 343 4.96 -15.76 -6.44
C PHE A 343 6.27 -15.94 -7.20
N ILE A 344 7.39 -15.57 -6.60
CA ILE A 344 8.74 -15.82 -7.14
C ILE A 344 9.47 -16.72 -6.16
N THR A 345 9.98 -17.83 -6.66
CA THR A 345 10.75 -18.81 -5.90
C THR A 345 12.27 -18.54 -5.96
N GLU A 346 13.05 -19.19 -5.11
CA GLU A 346 14.51 -19.00 -5.02
C GLU A 346 15.26 -19.39 -6.29
N ASP A 347 14.74 -20.30 -7.10
CA ASP A 347 15.26 -20.66 -8.43
C ASP A 347 14.85 -19.66 -9.53
N GLY A 348 14.05 -18.65 -9.18
CA GLY A 348 13.60 -17.57 -10.05
C GLY A 348 12.37 -17.92 -10.90
N GLU A 349 11.70 -19.05 -10.62
CA GLU A 349 10.44 -19.36 -11.28
C GLU A 349 9.32 -18.45 -10.80
N MET A 350 8.41 -18.09 -11.70
CA MET A 350 7.23 -17.27 -11.42
C MET A 350 5.98 -18.13 -11.49
N HIS A 351 5.19 -18.12 -10.42
CA HIS A 351 3.90 -18.80 -10.32
C HIS A 351 2.80 -17.77 -10.14
N PHE A 352 1.63 -18.01 -10.74
CA PHE A 352 0.54 -17.04 -10.82
C PHE A 352 -0.77 -17.67 -10.39
N SER A 353 -1.64 -16.88 -9.74
CA SER A 353 -3.06 -17.22 -9.64
C SER A 353 -3.73 -17.18 -11.02
N LYS A 354 -4.90 -17.84 -11.15
CA LYS A 354 -5.54 -18.08 -12.46
C LYS A 354 -5.94 -16.81 -13.22
N GLY A 355 -6.26 -15.75 -12.50
CA GLY A 355 -6.69 -14.48 -13.08
C GLY A 355 -5.57 -13.44 -13.20
N PHE A 356 -4.35 -13.76 -12.78
CA PHE A 356 -3.24 -12.81 -12.83
C PHE A 356 -2.81 -12.49 -14.25
N VAL A 357 -2.97 -11.24 -14.67
CA VAL A 357 -2.57 -10.77 -16.00
C VAL A 357 -1.38 -9.82 -15.90
N TYR A 358 -0.31 -10.14 -16.58
CA TYR A 358 0.90 -9.32 -16.63
C TYR A 358 1.30 -8.94 -18.04
N CYS A 359 2.06 -7.85 -18.15
CA CYS A 359 2.67 -7.38 -19.38
C CYS A 359 4.15 -7.82 -19.39
N GLY A 360 4.51 -8.66 -20.34
CA GLY A 360 5.90 -9.12 -20.54
C GLY A 360 6.81 -8.04 -21.09
#